data_b4d24ffabca09573d8b2eeec52614b33
#
_entry.id   b4d24ffabca09573d8b2eeec52614b33
#
_cell.length_a   1.000
_cell.length_b   1.000
_cell.length_c   1.000
_cell.angle_alpha   90.00
_cell.angle_beta   90.00
_cell.angle_gamma   90.00
#
_symmetry.space_group_name_H-M   'P 1'
#
loop_
_entity.id
_entity.type
_entity.pdbx_description
1 polymer ?
#
loop_
_entity_poly.entity_id
_entity_poly.type
_entity_poly.pdbx_seq_one_letter_code
_entity_poly.pdbx_strand_id
1 'polypeptide(L)'
;VTVSDADARTQRIRATVHAYLDAVAAGVAADIAALYADDATLEDPAGSEPRVGKAAIAEFYKAVEATENTTELLTLRISGATAAFHFRVVTTAGEQTYEVEPIDVMTFDDEGRITSMRAVWAPSDMRVR
;
A
#
# COMPACT_ATOMS: atom_id res chain seq x y z
N VAL A 1 21.72 -15.83 18.28
CA VAL A 1 21.10 -14.52 18.52
C VAL A 1 19.59 -14.68 18.59
N THR A 2 19.02 -14.25 19.70
CA THR A 2 17.57 -14.27 19.89
C THR A 2 16.97 -13.00 19.33
N VAL A 3 16.00 -13.14 18.43
CA VAL A 3 15.27 -12.00 17.89
C VAL A 3 14.19 -11.62 18.90
N SER A 4 14.15 -10.35 19.31
CA SER A 4 13.11 -9.85 20.22
C SER A 4 11.75 -9.84 19.52
N ASP A 5 10.66 -9.78 20.33
CA ASP A 5 9.30 -9.67 19.78
C ASP A 5 9.14 -8.40 18.93
N ALA A 6 9.77 -7.30 19.37
CA ALA A 6 9.74 -6.04 18.63
C ALA A 6 10.45 -6.18 17.27
N ASP A 7 11.60 -6.87 17.23
CA ASP A 7 12.32 -7.10 15.97
C ASP A 7 11.52 -8.01 15.05
N ALA A 8 10.90 -9.06 15.59
CA ALA A 8 10.05 -9.95 14.80
C ALA A 8 8.86 -9.21 14.20
N ARG A 9 8.23 -8.33 14.97
CA ARG A 9 7.13 -7.49 14.47
C ARG A 9 7.60 -6.57 13.34
N THR A 10 8.72 -5.91 13.53
CA THR A 10 9.29 -5.02 12.52
C THR A 10 9.57 -5.78 11.22
N GLN A 11 10.11 -7.00 11.32
CA GLN A 11 10.39 -7.82 10.16
C GLN A 11 9.10 -8.25 9.44
N ARG A 12 8.03 -8.59 10.18
CA ARG A 12 6.74 -8.92 9.57
C ARG A 12 6.14 -7.72 8.83
N ILE A 13 6.22 -6.54 9.44
CA ILE A 13 5.73 -5.32 8.81
C ILE A 13 6.51 -5.01 7.54
N ARG A 14 7.84 -5.10 7.60
CA ARG A 14 8.68 -4.88 6.43
C ARG A 14 8.31 -5.84 5.30
N ALA A 15 8.11 -7.11 5.62
CA ALA A 15 7.73 -8.12 4.64
C ALA A 15 6.37 -7.79 4.02
N THR A 16 5.41 -7.33 4.82
CA THR A 16 4.09 -6.95 4.32
C THR A 16 4.16 -5.74 3.38
N VAL A 17 4.98 -4.74 3.70
CA VAL A 17 5.16 -3.57 2.83
C VAL A 17 5.73 -4.00 1.46
N HIS A 18 6.74 -4.87 1.46
CA HIS A 18 7.31 -5.38 0.20
C HIS A 18 6.28 -6.21 -0.57
N ALA A 19 5.54 -7.08 0.12
CA ALA A 19 4.49 -7.89 -0.52
C ALA A 19 3.38 -7.00 -1.11
N TYR A 20 3.04 -5.91 -0.43
CA TYR A 20 2.06 -4.94 -0.90
C TYR A 20 2.51 -4.30 -2.22
N LEU A 21 3.73 -3.80 -2.27
CA LEU A 21 4.26 -3.16 -3.48
C LEU A 21 4.35 -4.17 -4.65
N ASP A 22 4.76 -5.40 -4.36
CA ASP A 22 4.82 -6.45 -5.38
C ASP A 22 3.42 -6.81 -5.89
N ALA A 23 2.43 -6.88 -4.99
CA ALA A 23 1.05 -7.19 -5.36
C ALA A 23 0.42 -6.07 -6.21
N VAL A 24 0.69 -4.80 -5.88
CA VAL A 24 0.24 -3.67 -6.69
C VAL A 24 0.85 -3.75 -8.09
N ALA A 25 2.14 -4.04 -8.18
CA ALA A 25 2.81 -4.17 -9.48
C ALA A 25 2.26 -5.35 -10.29
N ALA A 26 1.92 -6.46 -9.63
CA ALA A 26 1.32 -7.63 -10.29
C ALA A 26 -0.10 -7.36 -10.78
N GLY A 27 -0.82 -6.40 -10.17
CA GLY A 27 -2.13 -5.97 -10.63
C GLY A 27 -3.27 -6.95 -10.35
N VAL A 28 -3.21 -7.66 -9.23
CA VAL A 28 -4.27 -8.60 -8.82
C VAL A 28 -4.92 -8.09 -7.55
N ALA A 29 -6.14 -7.53 -7.66
CA ALA A 29 -6.83 -6.88 -6.55
C ALA A 29 -7.04 -7.81 -5.35
N ALA A 30 -7.38 -9.08 -5.59
CA ALA A 30 -7.58 -10.05 -4.51
C ALA A 30 -6.31 -10.29 -3.70
N ASP A 31 -5.15 -10.31 -4.35
CA ASP A 31 -3.87 -10.51 -3.67
C ASP A 31 -3.49 -9.29 -2.83
N ILE A 32 -3.80 -8.10 -3.32
CA ILE A 32 -3.57 -6.87 -2.55
C ILE A 32 -4.47 -6.88 -1.31
N ALA A 33 -5.76 -7.13 -1.49
CA ALA A 33 -6.72 -7.13 -0.39
C ALA A 33 -6.40 -8.21 0.65
N ALA A 34 -5.81 -9.32 0.24
CA ALA A 34 -5.43 -10.41 1.15
C ALA A 34 -4.42 -9.96 2.21
N LEU A 35 -3.68 -8.88 1.98
CA LEU A 35 -2.71 -8.34 2.94
C LEU A 35 -3.37 -7.49 4.03
N TYR A 36 -4.65 -7.16 3.87
CA TYR A 36 -5.40 -6.33 4.80
C TYR A 36 -6.16 -7.20 5.82
N ALA A 37 -6.34 -6.66 7.03
CA ALA A 37 -7.23 -7.26 8.01
C ALA A 37 -8.69 -7.13 7.53
N ASP A 38 -9.58 -7.98 8.05
CA ASP A 38 -10.98 -8.05 7.58
C ASP A 38 -11.74 -6.73 7.74
N ASP A 39 -11.45 -5.97 8.79
CA ASP A 39 -12.10 -4.70 9.12
C ASP A 39 -11.22 -3.48 8.84
N ALA A 40 -10.21 -3.64 8.01
CA ALA A 40 -9.26 -2.56 7.71
C ALA A 40 -9.93 -1.37 7.03
N THR A 41 -9.27 -0.22 7.14
CA THR A 41 -9.71 1.02 6.49
C THR A 41 -8.66 1.51 5.50
N LEU A 42 -9.12 2.21 4.47
CA LEU A 42 -8.25 2.74 3.43
C LEU A 42 -8.72 4.13 3.02
N GLU A 43 -7.81 5.10 3.10
CA GLU A 43 -8.02 6.45 2.54
C GLU A 43 -6.97 6.70 1.47
N ASP A 44 -7.39 6.89 0.25
CA ASP A 44 -6.49 7.17 -0.88
C ASP A 44 -7.16 8.12 -1.86
N PRO A 45 -6.74 9.38 -1.94
CA PRO A 45 -5.72 10.00 -1.07
C PRO A 45 -6.25 10.30 0.33
N ALA A 46 -5.34 10.58 1.25
CA ALA A 46 -5.70 10.94 2.61
C ALA A 46 -6.67 12.13 2.60
N GLY A 47 -7.73 12.04 3.42
CA GLY A 47 -8.79 13.04 3.45
C GLY A 47 -10.00 12.68 2.59
N SER A 48 -9.90 11.67 1.72
CA SER A 48 -11.06 11.16 0.98
C SER A 48 -11.89 10.26 1.88
N GLU A 49 -13.09 9.90 1.43
CA GLU A 49 -13.97 9.03 2.22
C GLU A 49 -13.34 7.66 2.41
N PRO A 50 -13.19 7.19 3.66
CA PRO A 50 -12.56 5.89 3.92
C PRO A 50 -13.36 4.74 3.33
N ARG A 51 -12.65 3.77 2.78
CA ARG A 51 -13.23 2.48 2.43
C ARG A 51 -13.03 1.55 3.62
N VAL A 52 -14.10 0.87 4.02
CA VAL A 52 -14.09 0.06 5.23
C VAL A 52 -14.37 -1.39 4.88
N GLY A 53 -13.46 -2.26 5.31
CA GLY A 53 -13.58 -3.69 5.12
C GLY A 53 -12.90 -4.21 3.86
N LYS A 54 -12.51 -5.48 3.93
CA LYS A 54 -11.72 -6.12 2.88
C LYS A 54 -12.42 -6.12 1.52
N ALA A 55 -13.74 -6.29 1.47
CA ALA A 55 -14.49 -6.30 0.22
C ALA A 55 -14.45 -4.94 -0.48
N ALA A 56 -14.64 -3.84 0.28
CA ALA A 56 -14.57 -2.49 -0.27
C ALA A 56 -13.14 -2.16 -0.73
N ILE A 57 -12.15 -2.64 -0.01
CA ILE A 57 -10.74 -2.45 -0.35
C ILE A 57 -10.40 -3.20 -1.64
N ALA A 58 -10.87 -4.45 -1.79
CA ALA A 58 -10.68 -5.21 -3.02
C ALA A 58 -11.31 -4.50 -4.22
N GLU A 59 -12.49 -3.94 -4.04
CA GLU A 59 -13.17 -3.18 -5.09
C GLU A 59 -12.36 -1.94 -5.51
N PHE A 60 -11.77 -1.25 -4.54
CA PHE A 60 -10.91 -0.10 -4.82
C PHE A 60 -9.72 -0.49 -5.71
N TYR A 61 -9.06 -1.62 -5.40
CA TYR A 61 -7.87 -2.03 -6.15
C TYR A 61 -8.16 -2.64 -7.51
N LYS A 62 -9.43 -2.88 -7.86
CA LYS A 62 -9.75 -3.40 -9.20
C LYS A 62 -9.24 -2.51 -10.32
N ALA A 63 -9.06 -1.23 -10.07
CA ALA A 63 -8.53 -0.28 -11.06
C ALA A 63 -7.13 -0.69 -11.55
N VAL A 64 -6.31 -1.34 -10.70
CA VAL A 64 -4.96 -1.74 -11.12
C VAL A 64 -4.96 -2.94 -12.07
N GLU A 65 -6.08 -3.68 -12.15
CA GLU A 65 -6.18 -4.86 -13.03
C GLU A 65 -6.26 -4.49 -14.51
N ALA A 66 -6.70 -3.27 -14.80
CA ALA A 66 -6.84 -2.79 -16.18
C ALA A 66 -5.61 -2.04 -16.66
N THR A 67 -4.55 -1.95 -15.87
CA THR A 67 -3.37 -1.13 -16.14
C THR A 67 -2.10 -1.93 -15.91
N GLU A 68 -1.00 -1.43 -16.46
CA GLU A 68 0.33 -1.95 -16.15
C GLU A 68 0.94 -1.06 -15.08
N ASN A 69 1.46 -1.67 -14.02
CA ASN A 69 1.98 -0.92 -12.88
C ASN A 69 3.37 -1.39 -12.52
N THR A 70 4.25 -0.44 -12.21
CA THR A 70 5.55 -0.73 -11.61
C THR A 70 5.64 0.04 -10.30
N THR A 71 6.31 -0.54 -9.32
CA THR A 71 6.50 0.08 -8.01
C THR A 71 7.98 0.05 -7.64
N GLU A 72 8.41 1.08 -6.92
CA GLU A 72 9.78 1.17 -6.40
C GLU A 72 9.73 1.78 -5.03
N LEU A 73 10.23 1.06 -4.03
CA LEU A 73 10.33 1.57 -2.67
C LEU A 73 11.53 2.51 -2.58
N LEU A 74 11.29 3.75 -2.13
CA LEU A 74 12.34 4.77 -2.01
C LEU A 74 12.83 4.90 -0.57
N THR A 75 11.91 4.97 0.39
CA THR A 75 12.25 5.09 1.81
C THR A 75 11.18 4.41 2.64
N LEU A 76 11.59 3.66 3.65
CA LEU A 76 10.68 2.98 4.59
C LEU A 76 11.14 3.26 6.02
N ARG A 77 10.19 3.64 6.88
CA ARG A 77 10.41 3.76 8.32
C ARG A 77 9.31 3.01 9.04
N ILE A 78 9.70 2.26 10.05
CA ILE A 78 8.79 1.45 10.86
C ILE A 78 9.00 1.82 12.32
N SER A 79 7.91 2.09 13.04
CA SER A 79 7.95 2.37 14.47
C SER A 79 6.73 1.72 15.11
N GLY A 80 6.97 0.77 16.02
CA GLY A 80 5.89 0.00 16.65
C GLY A 80 5.06 -0.73 15.62
N ALA A 81 3.76 -0.46 15.58
CA ALA A 81 2.82 -1.08 14.66
C ALA A 81 2.53 -0.19 13.43
N THR A 82 3.36 0.83 13.18
CA THR A 82 3.16 1.79 12.09
C THR A 82 4.32 1.77 11.12
N ALA A 83 4.01 1.81 9.84
CA ALA A 83 5.01 2.01 8.79
C ALA A 83 4.63 3.23 7.96
N ALA A 84 5.62 4.02 7.58
CA ALA A 84 5.47 5.11 6.62
C ALA A 84 6.50 4.89 5.53
N PHE A 85 6.07 4.96 4.28
CA PHE A 85 7.01 4.71 3.19
C PHE A 85 6.71 5.59 1.98
N HIS A 86 7.78 6.11 1.41
CA HIS A 86 7.79 6.87 0.18
C HIS A 86 8.15 5.90 -0.94
N PHE A 87 7.33 5.86 -1.98
CA PHE A 87 7.55 4.94 -3.10
C PHE A 87 7.10 5.61 -4.39
N ARG A 88 7.52 5.04 -5.50
CA ARG A 88 7.09 5.50 -6.82
C ARG A 88 6.20 4.43 -7.42
N VAL A 89 5.06 4.84 -7.97
CA VAL A 89 4.24 3.96 -8.80
C VAL A 89 4.09 4.59 -10.18
N VAL A 90 4.33 3.79 -11.21
CA VAL A 90 4.15 4.20 -12.59
C VAL A 90 3.06 3.32 -13.19
N THR A 91 1.99 3.95 -13.62
CA THR A 91 0.82 3.27 -14.17
C THR A 91 0.69 3.61 -15.65
N THR A 92 0.62 2.59 -16.50
CA THR A 92 0.40 2.76 -17.93
C THR A 92 -1.01 2.29 -18.28
N ALA A 93 -1.81 3.19 -18.83
CA ALA A 93 -3.17 2.92 -19.26
C ALA A 93 -3.31 3.39 -20.70
N GLY A 94 -3.31 2.45 -21.66
CA GLY A 94 -3.29 2.77 -23.08
C GLY A 94 -2.03 3.52 -23.46
N GLU A 95 -2.18 4.72 -24.02
CA GLU A 95 -1.05 5.55 -24.44
C GLU A 95 -0.58 6.54 -23.37
N GLN A 96 -1.28 6.55 -22.21
CA GLN A 96 -0.96 7.47 -21.10
C GLN A 96 -0.15 6.77 -20.04
N THR A 97 0.83 7.50 -19.50
CA THR A 97 1.63 7.04 -18.36
C THR A 97 1.44 8.03 -17.23
N TYR A 98 1.11 7.50 -16.07
CA TYR A 98 0.90 8.28 -14.84
C TYR A 98 1.95 7.89 -13.82
N GLU A 99 2.65 8.87 -13.29
CA GLU A 99 3.68 8.64 -12.26
C GLU A 99 3.35 9.45 -11.01
N VAL A 100 3.36 8.80 -9.87
CA VAL A 100 3.15 9.46 -8.57
C VAL A 100 4.09 8.86 -7.55
N GLU A 101 4.53 9.69 -6.59
CA GLU A 101 5.39 9.26 -5.49
C GLU A 101 4.69 9.58 -4.17
N PRO A 102 3.70 8.78 -3.79
CA PRO A 102 2.98 9.04 -2.54
C PRO A 102 3.80 8.62 -1.33
N ILE A 103 3.34 9.06 -0.15
CA ILE A 103 3.79 8.51 1.12
C ILE A 103 2.60 7.79 1.72
N ASP A 104 2.73 6.48 1.89
CA ASP A 104 1.71 5.68 2.54
C ASP A 104 2.02 5.54 4.02
N VAL A 105 0.98 5.66 4.85
CA VAL A 105 1.07 5.41 6.28
C VAL A 105 0.13 4.26 6.59
N MET A 106 0.68 3.17 7.11
CA MET A 106 -0.06 1.96 7.43
C MET A 106 0.09 1.61 8.90
N THR A 107 -0.98 1.07 9.49
CA THR A 107 -0.91 0.40 10.78
C THR A 107 -1.16 -1.10 10.58
N PHE A 108 -0.66 -1.91 11.53
CA PHE A 108 -0.66 -3.37 11.38
C PHE A 108 -1.10 -4.04 12.67
N ASP A 109 -1.69 -5.23 12.55
CA ASP A 109 -1.97 -6.08 13.70
C ASP A 109 -0.74 -6.93 14.05
N ASP A 110 -0.87 -7.78 15.10
CA ASP A 110 0.24 -8.60 15.58
C ASP A 110 0.71 -9.64 14.56
N GLU A 111 -0.13 -9.96 13.58
CA GLU A 111 0.21 -10.92 12.52
C GLU A 111 0.76 -10.25 11.28
N GLY A 112 0.92 -8.93 11.30
CA GLY A 112 1.46 -8.17 10.18
C GLY A 112 0.43 -7.85 9.11
N ARG A 113 -0.86 -8.01 9.38
CA ARG A 113 -1.91 -7.60 8.44
C ARG A 113 -2.16 -6.10 8.56
N ILE A 114 -2.44 -5.46 7.43
CA ILE A 114 -2.69 -4.03 7.39
C ILE A 114 -4.06 -3.73 8.01
N THR A 115 -4.10 -2.90 9.06
CA THR A 115 -5.35 -2.51 9.72
C THR A 115 -5.84 -1.15 9.24
N SER A 116 -4.96 -0.28 8.76
CA SER A 116 -5.34 0.97 8.12
C SER A 116 -4.28 1.40 7.13
N MET A 117 -4.70 2.10 6.10
CA MET A 117 -3.80 2.69 5.10
C MET A 117 -4.28 4.08 4.75
N ARG A 118 -3.37 5.03 4.73
CA ARG A 118 -3.61 6.38 4.25
C ARG A 118 -2.52 6.73 3.25
N ALA A 119 -2.90 7.05 2.03
CA ALA A 119 -1.96 7.44 0.98
C ALA A 119 -1.93 8.96 0.90
N VAL A 120 -0.78 9.55 1.19
CA VAL A 120 -0.63 11.01 1.22
C VAL A 120 -0.05 11.47 -0.11
N TRP A 121 -0.89 12.09 -0.91
CA TRP A 121 -0.52 12.71 -2.19
C TRP A 121 -1.66 13.62 -2.66
N ALA A 122 -1.34 14.55 -3.53
CA ALA A 122 -2.31 15.44 -4.14
C ALA A 122 -2.18 15.36 -5.67
N PRO A 123 -3.20 15.78 -6.45
CA PRO A 123 -3.12 15.74 -7.91
C PRO A 123 -1.90 16.43 -8.49
N SER A 124 -1.38 17.47 -7.81
CA SER A 124 -0.16 18.17 -8.22
C SER A 124 1.11 17.29 -8.11
N ASP A 125 1.04 16.17 -7.40
CA ASP A 125 2.15 15.24 -7.26
C ASP A 125 2.21 14.22 -8.40
N MET A 126 1.19 14.21 -9.26
CA MET A 126 1.10 13.25 -10.37
C MET A 126 1.66 13.87 -11.64
N ARG A 127 2.49 13.11 -12.33
CA ARG A 127 3.00 13.45 -13.66
C ARG A 127 2.29 12.58 -14.69
N VAL A 128 1.85 13.21 -15.77
CA VAL A 128 1.15 12.51 -16.87
C VAL A 128 1.97 12.70 -18.14
N ARG A 129 2.23 11.61 -18.84
CA ARG A 129 2.95 11.62 -20.13
C ARG A 129 2.33 10.70 -21.15
#